data_f692c45390fbad4dadfcb6699c6e092d
#
_entry.id   f692c45390fbad4dadfcb6699c6e092d
#
_cell.length_a   1.000
_cell.length_b   1.000
_cell.length_c   1.000
_cell.angle_alpha   90.00
_cell.angle_beta   90.00
_cell.angle_gamma   90.00
#
_symmetry.space_group_name_H-M   'P 1'
#
loop_
_entity.id
_entity.type
_entity.pdbx_description
1 polymer ?
#
loop_
_entity_poly.entity_id
_entity_poly.type
_entity_poly.pdbx_seq_one_letter_code
_entity_poly.pdbx_strand_id
1 'polypeptide(L)'
;PDFSAGAMENTGCITFREVILLINEKQGAIALKKEIASVIAHEMAHQWFGDLVTMKWWDDIWLNEGFATWMSSKPIEAWKPEWNFKLDDVIDDGRTLNTDSLASTRPIHQAADTPGQIMELFDGIAYGKAAAVLRMLESYLGEETFRAGVNAYIQQHQYANATATDFWEAQTKTSKKPVDQIMPTFVEQAGVPIISVQQACAGNSTNVTLDQRRFFYDREKFQAPNDQLWQVPICMKGSAGKETPECKLLTKREQTFTLPGCSNWVLGNAGATGYYRVGYQPEAVLALATDAEGKLSPAERIALLTDIWASVRVGREPVGDYLAVAQGLGSDRNRAVIEDVLTRLDYIGEYLVSESDRDSYRAWLRQYLSPMMKDVGWESKPGESDEQKTLRARVFYALGYDARDPEALTEARKIAGEALDNPASVSHEMAASAFRLAALNGDGALYDKLLALIKNAKSPEEYYMALFALPHFEDPKLIQRTLDYAISPEVRSQDALRLVRNVMQSPAGEKPAWDFILDHWSSVQKVGGPFASGEIVGGTGSFCDAHMRDQVTDFFTAHKIESAERTYRQSIERINDCIELKSQQETKLASWLGEHGSAAEGQ
;
A
#
# COMPACT_ATOMS: atom_id res chain seq x y z
N PRO A 1 3.58 -22.29 -19.55
CA PRO A 1 3.02 -22.83 -18.31
C PRO A 1 2.64 -21.67 -17.40
N ASP A 2 1.50 -21.82 -16.71
CA ASP A 2 1.01 -20.82 -15.77
C ASP A 2 1.88 -20.83 -14.49
N PHE A 3 2.12 -19.65 -13.93
CA PHE A 3 2.92 -19.47 -12.73
C PHE A 3 2.23 -18.42 -11.83
N SER A 4 1.72 -18.85 -10.68
CA SER A 4 0.89 -18.01 -9.81
C SER A 4 1.68 -16.98 -9.00
N ALA A 5 2.94 -17.28 -8.62
CA ALA A 5 3.85 -16.35 -7.96
C ALA A 5 4.41 -15.30 -8.95
N GLY A 6 5.07 -14.25 -8.45
CA GLY A 6 5.82 -13.31 -9.27
C GLY A 6 7.12 -13.91 -9.78
N ALA A 7 7.90 -14.50 -8.87
CA ALA A 7 9.12 -15.20 -9.13
C ALA A 7 9.39 -16.26 -8.04
N MET A 8 10.49 -17.00 -8.16
CA MET A 8 10.94 -18.00 -7.19
C MET A 8 12.47 -18.16 -7.31
N GLU A 9 13.14 -18.13 -6.19
CA GLU A 9 14.60 -18.06 -6.04
C GLU A 9 15.37 -19.37 -6.26
N ASN A 10 14.76 -20.40 -6.84
CA ASN A 10 15.41 -21.72 -6.97
C ASN A 10 16.90 -21.62 -7.28
N THR A 11 17.74 -22.18 -6.42
CA THR A 11 19.20 -22.12 -6.52
C THR A 11 19.68 -22.59 -7.90
N GLY A 12 20.34 -21.68 -8.64
CA GLY A 12 20.84 -21.95 -9.99
C GLY A 12 19.78 -21.91 -11.11
N CYS A 13 18.49 -21.64 -10.79
CA CYS A 13 17.42 -21.55 -11.78
C CYS A 13 16.26 -20.68 -11.29
N ILE A 14 16.49 -19.38 -11.12
CA ILE A 14 15.44 -18.43 -10.73
C ILE A 14 14.35 -18.41 -11.82
N THR A 15 13.10 -18.57 -11.43
CA THR A 15 11.95 -18.57 -12.35
C THR A 15 11.12 -17.32 -12.17
N PHE A 16 10.56 -16.78 -13.27
CA PHE A 16 9.80 -15.55 -13.27
C PHE A 16 8.48 -15.71 -14.04
N ARG A 17 7.44 -15.01 -13.60
CA ARG A 17 6.26 -14.78 -14.42
C ARG A 17 6.65 -13.90 -15.61
N GLU A 18 6.11 -14.16 -16.80
CA GLU A 18 6.47 -13.44 -18.03
C GLU A 18 6.42 -11.92 -17.88
N VAL A 19 5.38 -11.36 -17.24
CA VAL A 19 5.21 -9.92 -17.07
C VAL A 19 6.29 -9.29 -16.18
N ILE A 20 6.91 -10.09 -15.30
CA ILE A 20 8.00 -9.64 -14.41
C ILE A 20 9.37 -9.81 -15.07
N LEU A 21 9.45 -10.24 -16.32
CA LEU A 21 10.71 -10.45 -17.02
C LEU A 21 10.72 -9.86 -18.42
N LEU A 22 9.60 -9.92 -19.13
CA LEU A 22 9.51 -9.53 -20.55
C LEU A 22 8.89 -8.16 -20.70
N ILE A 23 9.68 -7.18 -21.11
CA ILE A 23 9.25 -5.80 -21.33
C ILE A 23 9.86 -5.21 -22.60
N ASN A 24 9.13 -4.30 -23.23
CA ASN A 24 9.71 -3.46 -24.26
C ASN A 24 10.46 -2.28 -23.60
N GLU A 25 11.78 -2.27 -23.66
CA GLU A 25 12.61 -1.25 -23.01
C GLU A 25 12.27 0.19 -23.39
N LYS A 26 11.82 0.42 -24.63
CA LYS A 26 11.53 1.76 -25.15
C LYS A 26 10.13 2.26 -24.81
N GLN A 27 9.16 1.37 -24.69
CA GLN A 27 7.73 1.71 -24.57
C GLN A 27 7.14 1.30 -23.23
N GLY A 28 7.78 0.33 -22.53
CA GLY A 28 7.26 -0.23 -21.30
C GLY A 28 7.07 0.81 -20.18
N ALA A 29 5.97 0.68 -19.45
CA ALA A 29 5.59 1.57 -18.36
C ALA A 29 6.66 1.62 -17.27
N ILE A 30 6.90 2.78 -16.71
CA ILE A 30 7.90 2.99 -15.66
C ILE A 30 7.57 2.16 -14.42
N ALA A 31 6.30 2.10 -14.04
CA ALA A 31 5.84 1.27 -12.91
C ALA A 31 6.23 -0.21 -13.11
N LEU A 32 6.05 -0.76 -14.32
CA LEU A 32 6.45 -2.13 -14.64
C LEU A 32 7.99 -2.30 -14.64
N LYS A 33 8.74 -1.31 -15.13
CA LYS A 33 10.23 -1.35 -15.06
C LYS A 33 10.72 -1.38 -13.62
N LYS A 34 10.10 -0.59 -12.74
CA LYS A 34 10.40 -0.56 -11.30
C LYS A 34 10.05 -1.91 -10.65
N GLU A 35 8.88 -2.47 -10.97
CA GLU A 35 8.44 -3.77 -10.46
C GLU A 35 9.41 -4.90 -10.91
N ILE A 36 9.77 -4.96 -12.19
CA ILE A 36 10.75 -5.92 -12.71
C ILE A 36 12.10 -5.79 -11.98
N ALA A 37 12.61 -4.58 -11.82
CA ALA A 37 13.87 -4.34 -11.12
C ALA A 37 13.79 -4.79 -9.65
N SER A 38 12.67 -4.48 -8.97
CA SER A 38 12.43 -4.87 -7.57
C SER A 38 12.38 -6.39 -7.40
N VAL A 39 11.62 -7.08 -8.24
CA VAL A 39 11.51 -8.54 -8.16
C VAL A 39 12.85 -9.21 -8.50
N ILE A 40 13.54 -8.78 -9.56
CA ILE A 40 14.87 -9.33 -9.87
C ILE A 40 15.85 -9.12 -8.70
N ALA A 41 15.87 -7.94 -8.09
CA ALA A 41 16.74 -7.65 -6.94
C ALA A 41 16.37 -8.49 -5.72
N HIS A 42 15.07 -8.75 -5.48
CA HIS A 42 14.56 -9.62 -4.44
C HIS A 42 15.05 -11.08 -4.63
N GLU A 43 14.83 -11.65 -5.82
CA GLU A 43 15.28 -13.03 -6.13
C GLU A 43 16.81 -13.16 -6.07
N MET A 44 17.53 -12.14 -6.46
CA MET A 44 18.99 -12.11 -6.32
C MET A 44 19.44 -12.06 -4.85
N ALA A 45 18.72 -11.33 -3.99
CA ALA A 45 19.03 -11.25 -2.56
C ALA A 45 18.86 -12.59 -1.86
N HIS A 46 17.90 -13.41 -2.30
CA HIS A 46 17.71 -14.76 -1.80
C HIS A 46 18.94 -15.67 -1.95
N GLN A 47 19.87 -15.37 -2.87
CA GLN A 47 21.11 -16.13 -2.99
C GLN A 47 21.95 -16.09 -1.70
N TRP A 48 21.75 -15.08 -0.85
CA TRP A 48 22.33 -14.98 0.49
C TRP A 48 21.32 -15.31 1.59
N PHE A 49 20.08 -14.80 1.46
CA PHE A 49 19.02 -14.91 2.46
C PHE A 49 17.96 -15.92 2.01
N GLY A 50 18.22 -17.18 2.24
CA GLY A 50 17.42 -18.32 1.82
C GLY A 50 18.28 -19.46 1.28
N ASP A 51 19.13 -19.20 0.27
CA ASP A 51 19.98 -20.22 -0.37
C ASP A 51 21.28 -20.47 0.40
N LEU A 52 22.08 -19.42 0.67
CA LEU A 52 23.35 -19.57 1.38
C LEU A 52 23.15 -19.80 2.88
N VAL A 53 22.23 -19.05 3.48
CA VAL A 53 21.77 -19.22 4.88
C VAL A 53 20.27 -19.44 4.83
N THR A 54 19.83 -20.63 5.18
CA THR A 54 18.42 -21.03 5.13
C THR A 54 17.80 -20.95 6.53
N MET A 55 16.58 -20.47 6.66
CA MET A 55 15.84 -20.56 7.92
C MET A 55 15.78 -22.01 8.44
N LYS A 56 15.73 -22.18 9.75
CA LYS A 56 15.67 -23.52 10.36
C LYS A 56 14.33 -24.20 10.11
N TRP A 57 13.25 -23.44 10.12
CA TRP A 57 11.88 -23.88 9.84
C TRP A 57 11.05 -22.73 9.27
N TRP A 58 9.89 -23.03 8.75
CA TRP A 58 8.97 -22.08 8.13
C TRP A 58 8.46 -20.97 9.07
N ASP A 59 8.47 -21.18 10.39
CA ASP A 59 8.11 -20.16 11.38
C ASP A 59 8.99 -18.91 11.31
N ASP A 60 10.21 -19.04 10.80
CA ASP A 60 11.17 -17.97 10.52
C ASP A 60 11.29 -17.61 9.02
N ILE A 61 10.25 -17.84 8.19
CA ILE A 61 10.27 -17.52 6.74
C ILE A 61 10.68 -16.06 6.46
N TRP A 62 10.45 -15.17 7.38
CA TRP A 62 10.85 -13.77 7.28
C TRP A 62 12.37 -13.56 7.17
N LEU A 63 13.18 -14.51 7.63
CA LEU A 63 14.65 -14.48 7.45
C LEU A 63 15.04 -14.60 5.97
N ASN A 64 14.19 -15.21 5.15
CA ASN A 64 14.31 -15.23 3.70
C ASN A 64 13.62 -13.98 3.12
N GLU A 65 12.31 -13.88 3.23
CA GLU A 65 11.46 -12.94 2.53
C GLU A 65 11.63 -11.48 3.00
N GLY A 66 11.70 -11.27 4.30
CA GLY A 66 11.90 -9.95 4.88
C GLY A 66 13.28 -9.37 4.54
N PHE A 67 14.32 -10.21 4.54
CA PHE A 67 15.66 -9.79 4.14
C PHE A 67 15.76 -9.54 2.64
N ALA A 68 15.17 -10.39 1.80
CA ALA A 68 15.16 -10.17 0.36
C ALA A 68 14.41 -8.89 0.00
N THR A 69 13.28 -8.62 0.65
CA THR A 69 12.49 -7.39 0.48
C THR A 69 13.28 -6.16 0.96
N TRP A 70 13.92 -6.23 2.14
CA TRP A 70 14.77 -5.14 2.64
C TRP A 70 15.94 -4.85 1.71
N MET A 71 16.58 -5.87 1.14
CA MET A 71 17.75 -5.72 0.27
C MET A 71 17.37 -5.22 -1.13
N SER A 72 16.17 -5.53 -1.63
CA SER A 72 15.79 -5.30 -3.03
C SER A 72 15.89 -3.84 -3.46
N SER A 73 15.53 -2.89 -2.60
CA SER A 73 15.57 -1.46 -2.94
C SER A 73 17.00 -0.89 -3.02
N LYS A 74 17.96 -1.45 -2.26
CA LYS A 74 19.33 -0.92 -2.15
C LYS A 74 20.13 -0.90 -3.46
N PRO A 75 20.24 -2.02 -4.23
CA PRO A 75 20.95 -1.99 -5.50
C PRO A 75 20.25 -1.12 -6.55
N ILE A 76 18.91 -1.00 -6.48
CA ILE A 76 18.15 -0.16 -7.40
C ILE A 76 18.39 1.32 -7.11
N GLU A 77 18.35 1.74 -5.85
CA GLU A 77 18.71 3.11 -5.43
C GLU A 77 20.15 3.49 -5.86
N ALA A 78 21.09 2.55 -5.80
CA ALA A 78 22.45 2.79 -6.26
C ALA A 78 22.55 2.87 -7.80
N TRP A 79 21.71 2.13 -8.53
CA TRP A 79 21.72 2.09 -9.99
C TRP A 79 20.85 3.19 -10.62
N LYS A 80 19.68 3.45 -10.03
CA LYS A 80 18.63 4.36 -10.53
C LYS A 80 18.08 5.24 -9.40
N PRO A 81 18.90 6.11 -8.77
CA PRO A 81 18.48 6.95 -7.65
C PRO A 81 17.28 7.85 -8.00
N GLU A 82 17.15 8.23 -9.28
CA GLU A 82 16.01 9.01 -9.78
C GLU A 82 14.66 8.31 -9.70
N TRP A 83 14.62 6.99 -9.47
CA TRP A 83 13.39 6.24 -9.26
C TRP A 83 12.84 6.31 -7.83
N ASN A 84 13.62 6.84 -6.88
CA ASN A 84 13.19 7.10 -5.50
C ASN A 84 12.55 5.89 -4.79
N PHE A 85 13.15 4.71 -4.88
CA PHE A 85 12.61 3.48 -4.27
C PHE A 85 12.35 3.59 -2.77
N LYS A 86 13.14 4.42 -2.06
CA LYS A 86 12.90 4.70 -0.63
C LYS A 86 11.53 5.29 -0.33
N LEU A 87 10.94 6.03 -1.28
CA LEU A 87 9.58 6.55 -1.11
C LEU A 87 8.53 5.47 -1.35
N ASP A 88 8.79 4.56 -2.29
CA ASP A 88 7.92 3.40 -2.50
C ASP A 88 7.95 2.48 -1.28
N ASP A 89 9.11 2.27 -0.64
CA ASP A 89 9.23 1.54 0.64
C ASP A 89 8.34 2.17 1.74
N VAL A 90 8.29 3.50 1.86
CA VAL A 90 7.44 4.18 2.87
C VAL A 90 5.94 4.00 2.57
N ILE A 91 5.54 4.02 1.29
CA ILE A 91 4.16 3.72 0.90
C ILE A 91 3.79 2.27 1.26
N ASP A 92 4.68 1.32 0.99
CA ASP A 92 4.46 -0.10 1.28
C ASP A 92 4.46 -0.38 2.80
N ASP A 93 5.30 0.33 3.57
CA ASP A 93 5.23 0.32 5.04
C ASP A 93 3.85 0.79 5.53
N GLY A 94 3.28 1.84 4.94
CA GLY A 94 1.93 2.31 5.22
C GLY A 94 0.85 1.25 4.96
N ARG A 95 0.95 0.50 3.86
CA ARG A 95 0.05 -0.62 3.53
C ARG A 95 0.19 -1.77 4.54
N THR A 96 1.41 -2.09 4.92
CA THR A 96 1.72 -3.11 5.92
C THR A 96 1.19 -2.73 7.30
N LEU A 97 1.39 -1.49 7.73
CA LEU A 97 0.82 -0.93 8.96
C LEU A 97 -0.70 -1.05 9.00
N ASN A 98 -1.39 -0.90 7.84
CA ASN A 98 -2.84 -1.07 7.75
C ASN A 98 -3.26 -2.52 8.06
N THR A 99 -2.56 -3.51 7.50
CA THR A 99 -2.82 -4.93 7.78
C THR A 99 -2.48 -5.30 9.23
N ASP A 100 -1.38 -4.78 9.74
CA ASP A 100 -0.93 -5.06 11.11
C ASP A 100 -1.75 -4.32 12.20
N SER A 101 -2.59 -3.37 11.79
CA SER A 101 -3.58 -2.71 12.64
C SER A 101 -4.86 -3.51 12.86
N LEU A 102 -5.06 -4.62 12.14
CA LEU A 102 -6.17 -5.53 12.34
C LEU A 102 -5.96 -6.39 13.60
N ALA A 103 -7.05 -6.77 14.27
CA ALA A 103 -6.98 -7.70 15.40
C ALA A 103 -6.61 -9.12 14.95
N SER A 104 -6.99 -9.46 13.73
CA SER A 104 -6.69 -10.73 13.06
C SER A 104 -5.29 -10.81 12.45
N THR A 105 -4.43 -9.81 12.68
CA THR A 105 -3.00 -9.88 12.31
C THR A 105 -2.26 -10.95 13.11
N ARG A 106 -1.02 -11.21 12.73
CA ARG A 106 -0.14 -12.20 13.36
C ARG A 106 1.23 -11.61 13.74
N PRO A 107 2.00 -12.25 14.63
CA PRO A 107 3.41 -11.94 14.78
C PRO A 107 4.20 -12.33 13.52
N ILE A 108 5.40 -11.78 13.33
CA ILE A 108 6.29 -12.17 12.24
C ILE A 108 6.68 -13.64 12.39
N HIS A 109 7.23 -14.03 13.56
CA HIS A 109 7.49 -15.41 13.92
C HIS A 109 6.20 -16.09 14.37
N GLN A 110 5.75 -17.09 13.62
CA GLN A 110 4.54 -17.84 13.93
C GLN A 110 4.70 -19.31 13.56
N ALA A 111 4.45 -20.21 14.50
CA ALA A 111 4.47 -21.63 14.26
C ALA A 111 3.55 -22.05 13.09
N ALA A 112 4.05 -22.91 12.22
CA ALA A 112 3.35 -23.45 11.07
C ALA A 112 3.77 -24.92 10.84
N ASP A 113 2.84 -25.83 11.09
CA ASP A 113 3.07 -27.28 11.05
C ASP A 113 2.41 -27.96 9.85
N THR A 114 1.43 -27.30 9.21
CA THR A 114 0.71 -27.84 8.06
C THR A 114 0.96 -27.01 6.79
N PRO A 115 0.85 -27.62 5.59
CA PRO A 115 1.00 -26.89 4.33
C PRO A 115 0.09 -25.66 4.22
N GLY A 116 -1.16 -25.73 4.72
CA GLY A 116 -2.09 -24.60 4.72
C GLY A 116 -1.59 -23.46 5.61
N GLN A 117 -1.10 -23.76 6.82
CA GLN A 117 -0.52 -22.76 7.72
C GLN A 117 0.76 -22.14 7.14
N ILE A 118 1.62 -22.95 6.51
CA ILE A 118 2.84 -22.45 5.85
C ILE A 118 2.46 -21.48 4.73
N MET A 119 1.47 -21.83 3.89
CA MET A 119 1.01 -20.95 2.81
C MET A 119 0.48 -19.61 3.32
N GLU A 120 -0.19 -19.59 4.48
CA GLU A 120 -0.66 -18.34 5.10
C GLU A 120 0.46 -17.45 5.65
N LEU A 121 1.71 -17.94 5.76
CA LEU A 121 2.85 -17.12 6.18
C LEU A 121 3.39 -16.24 5.04
N PHE A 122 3.14 -16.57 3.78
CA PHE A 122 3.53 -15.76 2.62
C PHE A 122 2.57 -14.57 2.47
N ASP A 123 2.65 -13.64 3.39
CA ASP A 123 1.78 -12.47 3.49
C ASP A 123 2.59 -11.18 3.76
N GLY A 124 1.91 -10.03 3.77
CA GLY A 124 2.55 -8.73 4.04
C GLY A 124 3.30 -8.64 5.38
N ILE A 125 3.09 -9.59 6.31
CA ILE A 125 3.81 -9.60 7.59
C ILE A 125 5.21 -10.20 7.42
N ALA A 126 5.34 -11.30 6.69
CA ALA A 126 6.66 -11.91 6.44
C ALA A 126 7.54 -11.06 5.53
N TYR A 127 6.93 -10.39 4.54
CA TYR A 127 7.63 -9.52 3.58
C TYR A 127 7.76 -8.08 4.10
N GLY A 128 6.65 -7.36 4.16
CA GLY A 128 6.60 -5.92 4.40
C GLY A 128 6.96 -5.53 5.83
N LYS A 129 6.28 -6.10 6.85
CA LYS A 129 6.59 -5.79 8.27
C LYS A 129 8.03 -6.16 8.61
N ALA A 130 8.49 -7.34 8.19
CA ALA A 130 9.85 -7.77 8.47
C ALA A 130 10.88 -6.82 7.83
N ALA A 131 10.71 -6.45 6.56
CA ALA A 131 11.59 -5.49 5.88
C ALA A 131 11.56 -4.10 6.54
N ALA A 132 10.39 -3.61 6.93
CA ALA A 132 10.24 -2.32 7.62
C ALA A 132 10.93 -2.33 9.00
N VAL A 133 10.82 -3.42 9.77
CA VAL A 133 11.53 -3.58 11.04
C VAL A 133 13.04 -3.64 10.84
N LEU A 134 13.52 -4.29 9.77
CA LEU A 134 14.95 -4.29 9.40
C LEU A 134 15.42 -2.87 9.03
N ARG A 135 14.65 -2.09 8.24
CA ARG A 135 14.95 -0.68 7.92
C ARG A 135 15.00 0.20 9.18
N MET A 136 14.03 0.03 10.09
CA MET A 136 14.02 0.72 11.38
C MET A 136 15.27 0.41 12.20
N LEU A 137 15.66 -0.85 12.29
CA LEU A 137 16.85 -1.29 13.00
C LEU A 137 18.12 -0.74 12.35
N GLU A 138 18.23 -0.80 11.02
CA GLU A 138 19.35 -0.24 10.26
C GLU A 138 19.51 1.26 10.52
N SER A 139 18.39 2.02 10.45
CA SER A 139 18.39 3.46 10.76
C SER A 139 18.88 3.75 12.19
N TYR A 140 18.45 2.93 13.16
CA TYR A 140 18.85 3.08 14.55
C TYR A 140 20.32 2.73 14.81
N LEU A 141 20.85 1.67 14.19
CA LEU A 141 22.22 1.21 14.36
C LEU A 141 23.22 2.04 13.55
N GLY A 142 22.78 2.58 12.43
CA GLY A 142 23.60 3.12 11.36
C GLY A 142 23.96 2.04 10.32
N GLU A 143 23.91 2.43 9.04
CA GLU A 143 24.03 1.52 7.88
C GLU A 143 25.28 0.63 7.95
N GLU A 144 26.47 1.19 8.19
CA GLU A 144 27.72 0.42 8.24
C GLU A 144 27.76 -0.58 9.41
N THR A 145 27.20 -0.20 10.58
CA THR A 145 27.15 -1.10 11.74
C THR A 145 26.18 -2.24 11.48
N PHE A 146 25.00 -1.94 10.92
CA PHE A 146 24.00 -2.94 10.56
C PHE A 146 24.56 -3.91 9.51
N ARG A 147 25.19 -3.39 8.45
CA ARG A 147 25.85 -4.17 7.40
C ARG A 147 26.91 -5.12 7.97
N ALA A 148 27.75 -4.64 8.89
CA ALA A 148 28.76 -5.47 9.54
C ALA A 148 28.13 -6.61 10.37
N GLY A 149 27.00 -6.36 11.04
CA GLY A 149 26.24 -7.39 11.78
C GLY A 149 25.60 -8.42 10.84
N VAL A 150 25.00 -7.99 9.73
CA VAL A 150 24.48 -8.89 8.69
C VAL A 150 25.60 -9.76 8.11
N ASN A 151 26.75 -9.15 7.80
CA ASN A 151 27.91 -9.89 7.29
C ASN A 151 28.38 -10.96 8.30
N ALA A 152 28.47 -10.60 9.59
CA ALA A 152 28.84 -11.55 10.63
C ALA A 152 27.86 -12.74 10.73
N TYR A 153 26.56 -12.45 10.65
CA TYR A 153 25.50 -13.48 10.61
C TYR A 153 25.68 -14.42 9.41
N ILE A 154 25.81 -13.89 8.20
CA ILE A 154 25.99 -14.70 6.97
C ILE A 154 27.28 -15.55 7.06
N GLN A 155 28.41 -14.97 7.47
CA GLN A 155 29.67 -15.70 7.59
C GLN A 155 29.59 -16.86 8.60
N GLN A 156 28.85 -16.68 9.69
CA GLN A 156 28.71 -17.68 10.74
C GLN A 156 27.83 -18.84 10.31
N HIS A 157 26.81 -18.59 9.50
CA HIS A 157 25.76 -19.57 9.14
C HIS A 157 25.76 -19.99 7.68
N GLN A 158 26.76 -19.60 6.86
CA GLN A 158 26.84 -19.99 5.45
C GLN A 158 26.81 -21.51 5.27
N TYR A 159 26.04 -21.97 4.28
CA TYR A 159 25.78 -23.38 3.99
C TYR A 159 25.10 -24.14 5.13
N ALA A 160 24.38 -23.44 6.00
CA ALA A 160 23.70 -24.02 7.15
C ALA A 160 22.34 -23.33 7.41
N ASN A 161 21.67 -23.75 8.46
CA ASN A 161 20.42 -23.14 8.91
C ASN A 161 20.68 -22.12 10.02
N ALA A 162 19.77 -21.14 10.11
CA ALA A 162 19.78 -20.13 11.14
C ALA A 162 18.36 -19.85 11.68
N THR A 163 18.30 -19.26 12.85
CA THR A 163 17.09 -18.79 13.53
C THR A 163 17.11 -17.27 13.68
N ALA A 164 15.99 -16.67 14.03
CA ALA A 164 15.89 -15.27 14.38
C ALA A 164 16.90 -14.86 15.48
N THR A 165 17.08 -15.70 16.49
CA THR A 165 18.03 -15.46 17.60
C THR A 165 19.46 -15.33 17.11
N ASP A 166 19.89 -16.17 16.17
CA ASP A 166 21.25 -16.09 15.59
C ASP A 166 21.52 -14.73 14.96
N PHE A 167 20.54 -14.17 14.25
CA PHE A 167 20.65 -12.82 13.69
C PHE A 167 20.72 -11.73 14.76
N TRP A 168 19.85 -11.79 15.78
CA TRP A 168 19.82 -10.79 16.85
C TRP A 168 21.12 -10.76 17.65
N GLU A 169 21.68 -11.94 17.97
CA GLU A 169 22.95 -12.06 18.67
C GLU A 169 24.13 -11.47 17.86
N ALA A 170 24.16 -11.74 16.52
CA ALA A 170 25.16 -11.18 15.66
C ALA A 170 25.10 -9.63 15.64
N GLN A 171 23.89 -9.07 15.53
CA GLN A 171 23.67 -7.62 15.56
C GLN A 171 24.00 -7.00 16.93
N THR A 172 23.58 -7.61 18.04
CA THR A 172 23.89 -7.15 19.39
C THR A 172 25.40 -7.13 19.64
N LYS A 173 26.07 -8.21 19.25
CA LYS A 173 27.54 -8.33 19.37
C LYS A 173 28.28 -7.28 18.56
N THR A 174 27.83 -6.99 17.35
CA THR A 174 28.48 -6.04 16.46
C THR A 174 28.21 -4.59 16.85
N SER A 175 26.96 -4.23 17.10
CA SER A 175 26.54 -2.86 17.38
C SER A 175 26.77 -2.41 18.83
N LYS A 176 26.87 -3.32 19.79
CA LYS A 176 26.85 -3.06 21.23
C LYS A 176 25.55 -2.40 21.72
N LYS A 177 24.47 -2.49 20.93
CA LYS A 177 23.14 -2.03 21.28
C LYS A 177 22.22 -3.23 21.57
N PRO A 178 21.12 -3.09 22.33
CA PRO A 178 20.30 -4.21 22.80
C PRO A 178 19.34 -4.71 21.70
N VAL A 179 19.86 -5.18 20.57
CA VAL A 179 19.06 -5.69 19.44
C VAL A 179 18.27 -6.94 19.83
N ASP A 180 18.88 -7.79 20.67
CA ASP A 180 18.26 -8.97 21.29
C ASP A 180 17.07 -8.65 22.22
N GLN A 181 16.91 -7.39 22.62
CA GLN A 181 15.74 -6.92 23.37
C GLN A 181 14.73 -6.19 22.48
N ILE A 182 15.19 -5.50 21.44
CA ILE A 182 14.35 -4.74 20.51
C ILE A 182 13.57 -5.70 19.59
N MET A 183 14.28 -6.56 18.87
CA MET A 183 13.71 -7.40 17.81
C MET A 183 12.57 -8.32 18.26
N PRO A 184 12.67 -9.03 19.42
CA PRO A 184 11.57 -9.86 19.89
C PRO A 184 10.26 -9.09 20.07
N THR A 185 10.31 -7.81 20.45
CA THR A 185 9.10 -7.01 20.66
C THR A 185 8.33 -6.75 19.36
N PHE A 186 8.98 -6.79 18.20
CA PHE A 186 8.35 -6.64 16.89
C PHE A 186 8.09 -7.99 16.20
N VAL A 187 8.93 -8.99 16.45
CA VAL A 187 8.89 -10.29 15.76
C VAL A 187 7.96 -11.28 16.45
N GLU A 188 7.96 -11.33 17.78
CA GLU A 188 7.17 -12.27 18.58
C GLU A 188 5.78 -11.73 18.97
N GLN A 189 5.51 -10.45 18.70
CA GLN A 189 4.23 -9.81 19.00
C GLN A 189 3.47 -9.42 17.75
N ALA A 190 2.17 -9.72 17.71
CA ALA A 190 1.25 -9.25 16.67
C ALA A 190 0.90 -7.78 16.87
N GLY A 191 0.73 -7.06 15.76
CA GLY A 191 0.28 -5.68 15.77
C GLY A 191 1.40 -4.65 15.78
N VAL A 192 1.00 -3.39 15.78
CA VAL A 192 1.86 -2.23 15.67
C VAL A 192 1.59 -1.25 16.82
N PRO A 193 2.63 -0.61 17.41
CA PRO A 193 2.41 0.45 18.39
C PRO A 193 2.00 1.76 17.73
N ILE A 194 1.14 2.54 18.40
CA ILE A 194 1.00 3.98 18.19
C ILE A 194 1.73 4.71 19.31
N ILE A 195 2.52 5.71 18.93
CA ILE A 195 3.29 6.57 19.84
C ILE A 195 2.60 7.93 19.88
N SER A 196 1.92 8.24 20.96
CA SER A 196 1.36 9.57 21.18
C SER A 196 2.47 10.54 21.57
N VAL A 197 2.57 11.67 20.88
CA VAL A 197 3.59 12.71 21.08
C VAL A 197 2.98 13.93 21.73
N GLN A 198 3.51 14.31 22.91
CA GLN A 198 3.18 15.56 23.57
C GLN A 198 4.46 16.37 23.81
N GLN A 199 4.46 17.64 23.43
CA GLN A 199 5.61 18.51 23.60
C GLN A 199 5.29 19.70 24.50
N ALA A 200 6.27 20.11 25.28
CA ALA A 200 6.20 21.32 26.11
C ALA A 200 7.56 22.02 26.17
N CYS A 201 7.61 23.32 25.93
CA CYS A 201 8.80 24.12 26.11
C CYS A 201 9.21 24.21 27.58
N ALA A 202 10.51 24.00 27.85
CA ALA A 202 11.11 24.13 29.16
C ALA A 202 12.43 24.94 29.06
N GLY A 203 12.33 26.26 29.19
CA GLY A 203 13.46 27.16 28.97
C GLY A 203 13.94 27.14 27.51
N ASN A 204 15.19 26.70 27.28
CA ASN A 204 15.76 26.57 25.93
C ASN A 204 15.76 25.10 25.43
N SER A 205 14.78 24.32 25.85
CA SER A 205 14.62 22.93 25.43
C SER A 205 13.13 22.58 25.29
N THR A 206 12.85 21.46 24.60
CA THR A 206 11.52 20.89 24.49
C THR A 206 11.49 19.54 25.19
N ASN A 207 10.63 19.39 26.19
CA ASN A 207 10.31 18.09 26.76
C ASN A 207 9.28 17.40 25.86
N VAL A 208 9.60 16.20 25.41
CA VAL A 208 8.75 15.36 24.56
C VAL A 208 8.35 14.13 25.37
N THR A 209 7.09 14.07 25.76
CA THR A 209 6.51 12.91 26.44
C THR A 209 5.87 12.00 25.42
N LEU A 210 6.32 10.75 25.39
CA LEU A 210 5.87 9.70 24.50
C LEU A 210 5.09 8.66 25.29
N ASP A 211 3.90 8.30 24.83
CA ASP A 211 3.10 7.20 25.35
C ASP A 211 2.85 6.18 24.24
N GLN A 212 3.13 4.89 24.50
CA GLN A 212 2.92 3.82 23.52
C GLN A 212 1.80 2.87 23.94
N ARG A 213 1.03 2.42 22.95
CA ARG A 213 0.09 1.30 23.08
C ARG A 213 -0.12 0.62 21.73
N ARG A 214 -0.66 -0.60 21.74
CA ARG A 214 -1.05 -1.26 20.48
C ARG A 214 -2.15 -0.46 19.78
N PHE A 215 -1.98 -0.27 18.48
CA PHE A 215 -2.96 0.34 17.63
C PHE A 215 -3.89 -0.72 17.02
N PHE A 216 -5.18 -0.41 16.93
CA PHE A 216 -6.20 -1.20 16.26
C PHE A 216 -7.10 -0.27 15.45
N TYR A 217 -7.58 -0.72 14.29
CA TYR A 217 -8.68 -0.03 13.60
C TYR A 217 -10.02 -0.24 14.29
N ASP A 218 -10.25 -1.42 14.86
CA ASP A 218 -11.37 -1.68 15.76
C ASP A 218 -11.29 -0.72 16.96
N ARG A 219 -12.22 0.22 17.03
CA ARG A 219 -12.23 1.30 18.01
C ARG A 219 -12.42 0.80 19.44
N GLU A 220 -13.23 -0.24 19.64
CA GLU A 220 -13.44 -0.81 20.97
C GLU A 220 -12.15 -1.42 21.50
N LYS A 221 -11.45 -2.19 20.68
CA LYS A 221 -10.13 -2.75 21.01
C LYS A 221 -9.08 -1.66 21.21
N PHE A 222 -9.11 -0.61 20.38
CA PHE A 222 -8.19 0.52 20.52
C PHE A 222 -8.38 1.27 21.84
N GLN A 223 -9.61 1.38 22.36
CA GLN A 223 -9.91 2.02 23.64
C GLN A 223 -9.69 1.10 24.84
N ALA A 224 -9.74 -0.22 24.64
CA ALA A 224 -9.55 -1.20 25.70
C ALA A 224 -8.11 -1.17 26.27
N PRO A 225 -7.93 -1.47 27.57
CA PRO A 225 -6.60 -1.67 28.15
C PRO A 225 -5.82 -2.73 27.38
N ASN A 226 -4.54 -2.46 27.13
CA ASN A 226 -3.64 -3.40 26.46
C ASN A 226 -2.26 -3.34 27.12
N ASP A 227 -1.70 -4.49 27.47
CA ASP A 227 -0.42 -4.59 28.18
C ASP A 227 0.79 -4.77 27.26
N GLN A 228 0.58 -4.90 25.94
CA GLN A 228 1.69 -5.03 25.00
C GLN A 228 2.60 -3.80 25.06
N LEU A 229 3.89 -4.07 25.00
CA LEU A 229 4.93 -3.05 25.09
C LEU A 229 6.04 -3.38 24.08
N TRP A 230 6.46 -2.38 23.34
CA TRP A 230 7.57 -2.50 22.41
C TRP A 230 8.79 -1.74 22.92
N GLN A 231 9.96 -2.17 22.52
CA GLN A 231 11.19 -1.39 22.63
C GLN A 231 11.41 -0.67 21.29
N VAL A 232 10.98 0.60 21.22
CA VAL A 232 10.88 1.33 19.96
C VAL A 232 12.08 2.25 19.77
N PRO A 233 12.92 2.01 18.74
CA PRO A 233 13.85 3.02 18.25
C PRO A 233 13.05 4.17 17.64
N ILE A 234 12.97 5.30 18.34
CA ILE A 234 12.22 6.47 17.88
C ILE A 234 13.15 7.59 17.50
N CYS A 235 13.02 8.09 16.28
CA CYS A 235 13.79 9.23 15.78
C CYS A 235 12.88 10.47 15.71
N MET A 236 13.32 11.56 16.34
CA MET A 236 12.53 12.78 16.46
C MET A 236 13.29 13.99 15.90
N LYS A 237 12.55 14.94 15.34
CA LYS A 237 13.04 16.30 15.05
C LYS A 237 12.01 17.33 15.47
N GLY A 238 12.46 18.48 15.96
CA GLY A 238 11.59 19.59 16.35
C GLY A 238 11.86 20.84 15.51
N SER A 239 10.91 21.79 15.52
CA SER A 239 11.01 23.04 14.75
C SER A 239 12.20 23.93 15.13
N ALA A 240 12.70 23.83 16.35
CA ALA A 240 13.84 24.60 16.86
C ALA A 240 15.14 23.76 16.96
N GLY A 241 15.10 22.50 16.55
CA GLY A 241 16.23 21.58 16.65
C GLY A 241 17.16 21.62 15.44
N LYS A 242 18.13 20.68 15.43
CA LYS A 242 18.97 20.42 14.28
C LYS A 242 18.17 19.69 13.20
N GLU A 243 18.55 19.83 11.94
CA GLU A 243 17.99 19.06 10.81
C GLU A 243 18.20 17.54 10.98
N THR A 244 19.30 17.14 11.64
CA THR A 244 19.60 15.72 11.91
C THR A 244 18.70 15.20 13.04
N PRO A 245 17.93 14.14 12.81
CA PRO A 245 17.08 13.54 13.83
C PRO A 245 17.86 13.03 15.04
N GLU A 246 17.28 13.11 16.23
CA GLU A 246 17.78 12.44 17.41
C GLU A 246 17.01 11.13 17.64
N CYS A 247 17.72 9.99 17.57
CA CYS A 247 17.13 8.68 17.82
C CYS A 247 17.34 8.26 19.27
N LYS A 248 16.26 7.83 19.94
CA LYS A 248 16.24 7.35 21.32
C LYS A 248 15.54 5.98 21.36
N LEU A 249 15.73 5.22 22.44
CA LEU A 249 15.00 3.97 22.66
C LEU A 249 13.88 4.20 23.69
N LEU A 250 12.64 4.08 23.22
CA LEU A 250 11.46 4.08 24.10
C LEU A 250 11.24 2.66 24.62
N THR A 251 11.39 2.46 25.94
CA THR A 251 11.31 1.14 26.59
C THR A 251 10.19 1.02 27.61
N LYS A 252 9.49 2.12 27.90
CA LYS A 252 8.41 2.19 28.88
C LYS A 252 7.10 2.56 28.19
N ARG A 253 5.98 2.32 28.87
CA ARG A 253 4.67 2.80 28.41
C ARG A 253 4.70 4.30 28.16
N GLU A 254 5.15 5.05 29.15
CA GLU A 254 5.36 6.49 29.06
C GLU A 254 6.81 6.83 29.39
N GLN A 255 7.41 7.71 28.59
CA GLN A 255 8.78 8.17 28.78
C GLN A 255 8.96 9.58 28.21
N THR A 256 9.66 10.43 28.94
CA THR A 256 9.94 11.80 28.49
C THR A 256 11.41 11.91 28.06
N PHE A 257 11.59 12.55 26.89
CA PHE A 257 12.91 12.91 26.35
C PHE A 257 13.01 14.42 26.23
N THR A 258 14.23 14.95 26.15
CA THR A 258 14.48 16.38 25.97
C THR A 258 15.16 16.61 24.64
N LEU A 259 14.60 17.50 23.82
CA LEU A 259 15.21 18.00 22.58
C LEU A 259 15.73 19.43 22.78
N PRO A 260 16.82 19.82 22.09
CA PRO A 260 17.33 21.19 22.15
C PRO A 260 16.37 22.17 21.45
N GLY A 261 16.30 23.40 21.96
CA GLY A 261 15.43 24.45 21.46
C GLY A 261 13.96 24.33 21.89
N CYS A 262 13.22 25.42 21.86
CA CYS A 262 11.79 25.45 22.15
C CYS A 262 11.00 25.27 20.83
N SER A 263 10.53 24.04 20.59
CA SER A 263 9.83 23.65 19.38
C SER A 263 8.32 23.80 19.52
N ASN A 264 7.66 24.33 18.51
CA ASN A 264 6.20 24.42 18.43
C ASN A 264 5.56 23.17 17.76
N TRP A 265 6.38 22.32 17.13
CA TRP A 265 6.01 20.97 16.69
C TRP A 265 7.19 20.01 16.84
N VAL A 266 6.91 18.74 17.03
CA VAL A 266 7.87 17.64 17.04
C VAL A 266 7.35 16.53 16.13
N LEU A 267 8.15 16.13 15.14
CA LEU A 267 7.89 14.98 14.30
C LEU A 267 8.41 13.73 15.01
N GLY A 268 7.53 12.76 15.26
CA GLY A 268 7.82 11.56 16.04
C GLY A 268 8.41 10.40 15.22
N ASN A 269 8.42 10.48 13.88
CA ASN A 269 9.04 9.51 12.98
C ASN A 269 9.88 10.24 11.93
N ALA A 270 10.92 10.92 12.39
CA ALA A 270 11.82 11.67 11.51
C ALA A 270 12.57 10.71 10.57
N GLY A 271 12.59 11.04 9.28
CA GLY A 271 13.13 10.21 8.21
C GLY A 271 12.18 9.08 7.77
N ALA A 272 11.01 8.91 8.43
CA ALA A 272 9.99 7.91 8.10
C ALA A 272 10.53 6.46 8.06
N THR A 273 11.48 6.13 8.94
CA THR A 273 12.10 4.79 8.97
C THR A 273 11.59 3.90 10.10
N GLY A 274 10.74 4.43 11.00
CA GLY A 274 10.21 3.69 12.13
C GLY A 274 8.97 2.87 11.77
N TYR A 275 8.91 1.62 12.22
CA TYR A 275 7.72 0.77 12.09
C TYR A 275 6.77 0.97 13.28
N TYR A 276 6.11 2.09 13.32
CA TYR A 276 5.10 2.48 14.31
C TYR A 276 4.26 3.63 13.75
N ARG A 277 3.08 3.84 14.32
CA ARG A 277 2.25 5.00 14.03
C ARG A 277 2.54 6.12 15.03
N VAL A 278 2.31 7.36 14.62
CA VAL A 278 2.46 8.52 15.50
C VAL A 278 1.10 9.19 15.68
N GLY A 279 0.72 9.42 16.95
CA GLY A 279 -0.47 10.19 17.31
C GLY A 279 -0.06 11.60 17.73
N TYR A 280 -0.52 12.60 16.97
CA TYR A 280 -0.26 14.01 17.25
C TYR A 280 -1.44 14.69 17.92
N GLN A 281 -1.20 15.81 18.61
CA GLN A 281 -2.26 16.73 19.01
C GLN A 281 -2.71 17.55 17.79
N PRO A 282 -3.99 17.99 17.71
CA PRO A 282 -4.50 18.73 16.55
C PRO A 282 -3.66 19.96 16.19
N GLU A 283 -3.18 20.71 17.19
CA GLU A 283 -2.36 21.90 16.97
C GLU A 283 -0.99 21.54 16.34
N ALA A 284 -0.43 20.37 16.70
CA ALA A 284 0.81 19.88 16.11
C ALA A 284 0.62 19.41 14.66
N VAL A 285 -0.54 18.80 14.35
CA VAL A 285 -0.91 18.43 12.96
C VAL A 285 -0.97 19.67 12.09
N LEU A 286 -1.68 20.73 12.52
CA LEU A 286 -1.78 21.99 11.79
C LEU A 286 -0.41 22.66 11.61
N ALA A 287 0.44 22.64 12.65
CA ALA A 287 1.78 23.22 12.60
C ALA A 287 2.73 22.45 11.67
N LEU A 288 2.59 21.11 11.58
CA LEU A 288 3.35 20.27 10.65
C LEU A 288 2.84 20.42 9.22
N ALA A 289 1.53 20.46 9.02
CA ALA A 289 0.90 20.59 7.71
C ALA A 289 1.13 21.97 7.06
N THR A 290 1.21 23.05 7.89
CA THR A 290 1.51 24.39 7.40
C THR A 290 2.93 24.42 6.83
N ASP A 291 3.07 24.69 5.53
CA ASP A 291 4.35 24.67 4.81
C ASP A 291 5.10 23.32 4.95
N ALA A 292 4.35 22.22 4.78
CA ALA A 292 4.90 20.87 4.94
C ALA A 292 6.05 20.58 3.95
N GLU A 293 5.97 21.10 2.73
CA GLU A 293 7.02 20.94 1.72
C GLU A 293 8.35 21.61 2.15
N GLY A 294 8.29 22.74 2.85
CA GLY A 294 9.49 23.43 3.35
C GLY A 294 10.08 22.80 4.61
N LYS A 295 9.29 22.01 5.36
CA LYS A 295 9.68 21.46 6.68
C LYS A 295 9.99 19.97 6.65
N LEU A 296 9.27 19.21 5.82
CA LEU A 296 9.26 17.75 5.81
C LEU A 296 9.80 17.21 4.48
N SER A 297 10.63 16.17 4.56
CA SER A 297 11.00 15.40 3.37
C SER A 297 9.77 14.70 2.76
N PRO A 298 9.82 14.28 1.47
CA PRO A 298 8.72 13.53 0.88
C PRO A 298 8.32 12.30 1.69
N ALA A 299 9.28 11.53 2.21
CA ALA A 299 9.04 10.37 3.07
C ALA A 299 8.28 10.75 4.35
N GLU A 300 8.66 11.85 5.00
CA GLU A 300 8.01 12.34 6.22
C GLU A 300 6.59 12.86 5.94
N ARG A 301 6.33 13.43 4.77
CA ARG A 301 4.97 13.83 4.36
C ARG A 301 4.06 12.63 4.17
N ILE A 302 4.55 11.54 3.53
CA ILE A 302 3.82 10.28 3.37
C ILE A 302 3.52 9.66 4.73
N ALA A 303 4.51 9.58 5.63
CA ALA A 303 4.31 9.05 6.98
C ALA A 303 3.28 9.87 7.77
N LEU A 304 3.35 11.21 7.73
CA LEU A 304 2.38 12.10 8.37
C LEU A 304 0.95 11.87 7.84
N LEU A 305 0.77 11.80 6.52
CA LEU A 305 -0.52 11.51 5.89
C LEU A 305 -1.07 10.15 6.33
N THR A 306 -0.22 9.13 6.39
CA THR A 306 -0.58 7.79 6.85
C THR A 306 -1.03 7.78 8.30
N ASP A 307 -0.36 8.54 9.19
CA ASP A 307 -0.69 8.63 10.61
C ASP A 307 -1.99 9.42 10.87
N ILE A 308 -2.20 10.53 10.14
CA ILE A 308 -3.45 11.30 10.22
C ILE A 308 -4.62 10.43 9.73
N TRP A 309 -4.44 9.72 8.60
CA TRP A 309 -5.47 8.82 8.08
C TRP A 309 -5.81 7.70 9.08
N ALA A 310 -4.82 7.14 9.76
CA ALA A 310 -5.04 6.15 10.81
C ALA A 310 -5.86 6.74 11.98
N SER A 311 -5.63 8.00 12.35
CA SER A 311 -6.40 8.72 13.37
C SER A 311 -7.86 8.97 12.95
N VAL A 312 -8.08 9.29 11.66
CA VAL A 312 -9.43 9.40 11.07
C VAL A 312 -10.17 8.07 11.14
N ARG A 313 -9.50 6.97 10.78
CA ARG A 313 -10.11 5.63 10.77
C ARG A 313 -10.61 5.16 12.13
N VAL A 314 -9.94 5.54 13.22
CA VAL A 314 -10.39 5.22 14.58
C VAL A 314 -11.27 6.30 15.22
N GLY A 315 -11.70 7.29 14.43
CA GLY A 315 -12.61 8.35 14.86
C GLY A 315 -12.01 9.39 15.79
N ARG A 316 -10.66 9.45 15.93
CA ARG A 316 -9.96 10.48 16.72
C ARG A 316 -9.99 11.85 16.03
N GLU A 317 -9.92 11.84 14.71
CA GLU A 317 -9.92 13.04 13.87
C GLU A 317 -11.09 12.99 12.87
N PRO A 318 -11.69 14.11 12.51
CA PRO A 318 -12.64 14.16 11.41
C PRO A 318 -11.92 14.01 10.07
N VAL A 319 -12.60 13.44 9.07
CA VAL A 319 -12.05 13.29 7.72
C VAL A 319 -11.71 14.63 7.07
N GLY A 320 -12.39 15.70 7.47
CA GLY A 320 -12.12 17.08 7.02
C GLY A 320 -10.69 17.54 7.36
N ASP A 321 -10.12 17.10 8.47
CA ASP A 321 -8.74 17.44 8.85
C ASP A 321 -7.73 16.79 7.89
N TYR A 322 -7.99 15.55 7.48
CA TYR A 322 -7.19 14.91 6.42
C TYR A 322 -7.29 15.67 5.10
N LEU A 323 -8.51 16.05 4.69
CA LEU A 323 -8.74 16.82 3.45
C LEU A 323 -8.06 18.19 3.50
N ALA A 324 -8.04 18.87 4.65
CA ALA A 324 -7.34 20.14 4.82
C ALA A 324 -5.81 19.97 4.66
N VAL A 325 -5.23 18.90 5.21
CA VAL A 325 -3.80 18.58 5.02
C VAL A 325 -3.51 18.25 3.56
N ALA A 326 -4.34 17.43 2.92
CA ALA A 326 -4.21 17.10 1.51
C ALA A 326 -4.30 18.36 0.62
N GLN A 327 -5.23 19.27 0.93
CA GLN A 327 -5.35 20.55 0.24
C GLN A 327 -4.10 21.44 0.42
N GLY A 328 -3.49 21.43 1.61
CA GLY A 328 -2.22 22.11 1.86
C GLY A 328 -1.04 21.58 1.03
N LEU A 329 -1.12 20.34 0.56
CA LEU A 329 -0.15 19.70 -0.35
C LEU A 329 -0.53 19.82 -1.84
N GLY A 330 -1.49 20.66 -2.19
CA GLY A 330 -1.95 20.85 -3.58
C GLY A 330 -0.87 21.38 -4.55
N SER A 331 0.21 22.00 -4.04
CA SER A 331 1.38 22.42 -4.80
C SER A 331 2.45 21.35 -4.91
N ASP A 332 2.40 20.29 -4.12
CA ASP A 332 3.38 19.20 -4.17
C ASP A 332 3.37 18.51 -5.54
N ARG A 333 4.54 18.23 -6.05
CA ARG A 333 4.72 17.51 -7.34
C ARG A 333 5.56 16.26 -7.17
N ASN A 334 5.82 15.85 -5.93
CA ASN A 334 6.43 14.57 -5.68
C ASN A 334 5.42 13.44 -5.96
N ARG A 335 5.72 12.57 -6.91
CA ARG A 335 4.83 11.48 -7.34
C ARG A 335 4.34 10.65 -6.17
N ALA A 336 5.24 10.21 -5.28
CA ALA A 336 4.91 9.30 -4.18
C ALA A 336 3.97 9.95 -3.15
N VAL A 337 4.17 11.23 -2.84
CA VAL A 337 3.27 12.00 -1.94
C VAL A 337 1.88 12.12 -2.55
N ILE A 338 1.80 12.50 -3.84
CA ILE A 338 0.52 12.66 -4.51
C ILE A 338 -0.20 11.32 -4.68
N GLU A 339 0.50 10.23 -5.01
CA GLU A 339 -0.11 8.89 -5.07
C GLU A 339 -0.70 8.45 -3.72
N ASP A 340 -0.02 8.74 -2.62
CA ASP A 340 -0.54 8.46 -1.29
C ASP A 340 -1.80 9.26 -0.99
N VAL A 341 -1.83 10.55 -1.33
CA VAL A 341 -3.03 11.40 -1.23
C VAL A 341 -4.16 10.84 -2.09
N LEU A 342 -3.92 10.58 -3.38
CA LEU A 342 -4.93 10.10 -4.32
C LEU A 342 -5.55 8.76 -3.88
N THR A 343 -4.75 7.86 -3.32
CA THR A 343 -5.26 6.58 -2.79
C THR A 343 -6.29 6.77 -1.68
N ARG A 344 -6.12 7.77 -0.82
CA ARG A 344 -7.10 8.06 0.24
C ARG A 344 -8.29 8.85 -0.26
N LEU A 345 -8.09 9.74 -1.22
CA LEU A 345 -9.20 10.47 -1.86
C LEU A 345 -10.13 9.51 -2.60
N ASP A 346 -9.57 8.53 -3.32
CA ASP A 346 -10.34 7.43 -3.94
C ASP A 346 -11.18 6.69 -2.87
N TYR A 347 -10.54 6.22 -1.78
CA TYR A 347 -11.26 5.57 -0.68
C TYR A 347 -12.36 6.44 -0.06
N ILE A 348 -12.10 7.73 0.16
CA ILE A 348 -13.11 8.67 0.68
C ILE A 348 -14.27 8.78 -0.30
N GLY A 349 -14.00 8.95 -1.58
CA GLY A 349 -15.00 9.06 -2.63
C GLY A 349 -15.87 7.83 -2.77
N GLU A 350 -15.28 6.65 -2.66
CA GLU A 350 -15.97 5.38 -2.82
C GLU A 350 -16.85 5.04 -1.59
N TYR A 351 -16.31 5.18 -0.37
CA TYR A 351 -16.94 4.63 0.82
C TYR A 351 -17.57 5.66 1.75
N LEU A 352 -17.09 6.90 1.79
CA LEU A 352 -17.53 7.89 2.79
C LEU A 352 -18.44 8.98 2.23
N VAL A 353 -18.41 9.20 0.92
CA VAL A 353 -19.25 10.22 0.27
C VAL A 353 -20.65 9.65 0.04
N SER A 354 -21.67 10.33 0.58
CA SER A 354 -23.06 9.99 0.30
C SER A 354 -23.42 10.28 -1.17
N GLU A 355 -24.48 9.65 -1.67
CA GLU A 355 -24.96 9.91 -3.04
C GLU A 355 -25.33 11.37 -3.24
N SER A 356 -25.91 12.03 -2.22
CA SER A 356 -26.28 13.48 -2.27
C SER A 356 -25.07 14.41 -2.33
N ASP A 357 -23.92 14.00 -1.81
CA ASP A 357 -22.71 14.83 -1.72
C ASP A 357 -21.70 14.53 -2.84
N ARG A 358 -21.99 13.51 -3.66
CA ARG A 358 -21.08 13.00 -4.69
C ARG A 358 -20.66 14.09 -5.69
N ASP A 359 -21.59 14.91 -6.14
CA ASP A 359 -21.30 15.98 -7.10
C ASP A 359 -20.44 17.10 -6.47
N SER A 360 -20.67 17.41 -5.20
CA SER A 360 -19.87 18.37 -4.44
C SER A 360 -18.44 17.86 -4.24
N TYR A 361 -18.27 16.57 -3.91
CA TYR A 361 -16.96 15.94 -3.77
C TYR A 361 -16.19 15.93 -5.11
N ARG A 362 -16.85 15.54 -6.20
CA ARG A 362 -16.27 15.56 -7.54
C ARG A 362 -15.87 16.98 -7.98
N ALA A 363 -16.67 17.99 -7.66
CA ALA A 363 -16.35 19.39 -7.94
C ALA A 363 -15.09 19.82 -7.18
N TRP A 364 -15.00 19.49 -5.89
CA TRP A 364 -13.81 19.75 -5.08
C TRP A 364 -12.57 19.02 -5.64
N LEU A 365 -12.68 17.75 -6.03
CA LEU A 365 -11.59 16.99 -6.65
C LEU A 365 -11.11 17.64 -7.95
N ARG A 366 -12.02 18.08 -8.82
CA ARG A 366 -11.64 18.81 -10.04
C ARG A 366 -10.85 20.08 -9.72
N GLN A 367 -11.30 20.84 -8.73
CA GLN A 367 -10.58 22.05 -8.29
C GLN A 367 -9.18 21.71 -7.74
N TYR A 368 -9.06 20.61 -7.00
CA TYR A 368 -7.79 20.14 -6.44
C TYR A 368 -6.81 19.65 -7.50
N LEU A 369 -7.28 18.85 -8.46
CA LEU A 369 -6.44 18.13 -9.43
C LEU A 369 -6.15 18.91 -10.72
N SER A 370 -7.04 19.80 -11.17
CA SER A 370 -6.88 20.53 -12.44
C SER A 370 -5.59 21.36 -12.50
N PRO A 371 -5.14 22.05 -11.43
CA PRO A 371 -3.86 22.74 -11.43
C PRO A 371 -2.68 21.77 -11.64
N MET A 372 -2.71 20.60 -11.01
CA MET A 372 -1.67 19.58 -11.19
C MET A 372 -1.62 19.07 -12.63
N MET A 373 -2.80 18.77 -13.21
CA MET A 373 -2.90 18.32 -14.60
C MET A 373 -2.40 19.39 -15.58
N LYS A 374 -2.71 20.65 -15.32
CA LYS A 374 -2.19 21.78 -16.11
C LYS A 374 -0.67 21.88 -16.08
N ASP A 375 -0.04 21.61 -14.93
CA ASP A 375 1.40 21.68 -14.75
C ASP A 375 2.11 20.52 -15.48
N VAL A 376 1.63 19.27 -15.30
CA VAL A 376 2.21 18.10 -15.95
C VAL A 376 1.84 18.00 -17.44
N GLY A 377 0.69 18.56 -17.84
CA GLY A 377 0.18 18.55 -19.23
C GLY A 377 -0.34 17.18 -19.68
N TRP A 378 -1.08 17.16 -20.80
CA TRP A 378 -1.64 15.92 -21.39
C TRP A 378 -0.59 15.09 -22.14
N GLU A 379 0.42 15.73 -22.70
CA GLU A 379 1.44 15.11 -23.53
C GLU A 379 2.80 15.08 -22.84
N SER A 380 3.58 14.04 -23.10
CA SER A 380 4.96 13.94 -22.62
C SER A 380 5.85 14.98 -23.30
N LYS A 381 6.75 15.58 -22.51
CA LYS A 381 7.71 16.58 -23.00
C LYS A 381 9.09 15.93 -23.17
N PRO A 382 9.90 16.35 -24.18
CA PRO A 382 11.27 15.88 -24.29
C PRO A 382 12.09 16.16 -23.03
N GLY A 383 12.79 15.16 -22.51
CA GLY A 383 13.62 15.28 -21.31
C GLY A 383 12.86 15.19 -19.98
N GLU A 384 11.58 14.85 -20.02
CA GLU A 384 10.76 14.65 -18.84
C GLU A 384 11.22 13.43 -18.04
N SER A 385 11.23 13.58 -16.70
CA SER A 385 11.59 12.48 -15.81
C SER A 385 10.52 11.38 -15.77
N ASP A 386 10.93 10.18 -15.41
CA ASP A 386 10.03 9.04 -15.25
C ASP A 386 8.97 9.29 -14.16
N GLU A 387 9.36 9.95 -13.05
CA GLU A 387 8.43 10.37 -11.99
C GLU A 387 7.34 11.33 -12.50
N GLN A 388 7.68 12.27 -13.40
CA GLN A 388 6.70 13.19 -13.98
C GLN A 388 5.72 12.47 -14.93
N LYS A 389 6.21 11.50 -15.71
CA LYS A 389 5.35 10.69 -16.61
C LYS A 389 4.34 9.87 -15.78
N THR A 390 4.82 9.25 -14.70
CA THR A 390 3.96 8.48 -13.80
C THR A 390 2.94 9.38 -13.09
N LEU A 391 3.38 10.54 -12.56
CA LEU A 391 2.48 11.51 -11.93
C LEU A 391 1.38 11.96 -12.89
N ARG A 392 1.71 12.28 -14.15
CA ARG A 392 0.72 12.64 -15.19
C ARG A 392 -0.35 11.56 -15.32
N ALA A 393 0.03 10.32 -15.51
CA ALA A 393 -0.91 9.22 -15.69
C ALA A 393 -1.79 9.00 -14.46
N ARG A 394 -1.26 9.20 -13.25
CA ARG A 394 -2.01 9.09 -11.99
C ARG A 394 -3.02 10.22 -11.82
N VAL A 395 -2.61 11.47 -12.06
CA VAL A 395 -3.51 12.64 -11.98
C VAL A 395 -4.58 12.57 -13.07
N PHE A 396 -4.21 12.17 -14.30
CA PHE A 396 -5.16 11.92 -15.38
C PHE A 396 -6.22 10.88 -15.00
N TYR A 397 -5.78 9.76 -14.43
CA TYR A 397 -6.70 8.71 -13.99
C TYR A 397 -7.64 9.22 -12.90
N ALA A 398 -7.14 9.88 -11.88
CA ALA A 398 -7.95 10.42 -10.78
C ALA A 398 -8.96 11.48 -11.26
N LEU A 399 -8.57 12.38 -12.18
CA LEU A 399 -9.50 13.32 -12.80
C LEU A 399 -10.64 12.61 -13.54
N GLY A 400 -10.33 11.58 -14.32
CA GLY A 400 -11.35 10.85 -15.07
C GLY A 400 -12.19 9.91 -14.21
N TYR A 401 -11.57 9.16 -13.31
CA TYR A 401 -12.23 8.13 -12.51
C TYR A 401 -12.95 8.74 -11.29
N ASP A 402 -12.20 9.42 -10.41
CA ASP A 402 -12.75 9.91 -9.15
C ASP A 402 -13.55 11.20 -9.32
N ALA A 403 -13.00 12.15 -10.08
CA ALA A 403 -13.63 13.46 -10.29
C ALA A 403 -14.64 13.48 -11.44
N ARG A 404 -14.72 12.45 -12.28
CA ARG A 404 -15.58 12.39 -13.49
C ARG A 404 -15.46 13.64 -14.34
N ASP A 405 -14.24 14.13 -14.52
CA ASP A 405 -13.97 15.34 -15.29
C ASP A 405 -14.27 15.14 -16.78
N PRO A 406 -15.12 15.98 -17.40
CA PRO A 406 -15.53 15.79 -18.81
C PRO A 406 -14.38 15.91 -19.81
N GLU A 407 -13.39 16.79 -19.56
CA GLU A 407 -12.22 16.96 -20.43
C GLU A 407 -11.33 15.72 -20.33
N ALA A 408 -11.02 15.24 -19.11
CA ALA A 408 -10.25 14.04 -18.90
C ALA A 408 -10.90 12.79 -19.55
N LEU A 409 -12.22 12.63 -19.42
CA LEU A 409 -12.95 11.53 -20.06
C LEU A 409 -12.99 11.64 -21.59
N THR A 410 -12.97 12.85 -22.13
CA THR A 410 -12.91 13.07 -23.58
C THR A 410 -11.51 12.74 -24.12
N GLU A 411 -10.46 13.20 -23.43
CA GLU A 411 -9.09 12.89 -23.80
C GLU A 411 -8.80 11.39 -23.64
N ALA A 412 -9.39 10.73 -22.62
CA ALA A 412 -9.27 9.29 -22.46
C ALA A 412 -9.79 8.48 -23.65
N ARG A 413 -10.96 8.86 -24.19
CA ARG A 413 -11.51 8.20 -25.41
C ARG A 413 -10.61 8.41 -26.63
N LYS A 414 -10.06 9.62 -26.78
CA LYS A 414 -9.12 9.95 -27.88
C LYS A 414 -7.84 9.10 -27.76
N ILE A 415 -7.18 9.13 -26.59
CA ILE A 415 -5.94 8.37 -26.34
C ILE A 415 -6.17 6.86 -26.50
N ALA A 416 -7.30 6.35 -25.98
CA ALA A 416 -7.66 4.93 -26.15
C ALA A 416 -7.84 4.55 -27.61
N GLY A 417 -8.47 5.41 -28.43
CA GLY A 417 -8.59 5.21 -29.87
C GLY A 417 -7.23 5.17 -30.56
N GLU A 418 -6.38 6.15 -30.30
CA GLU A 418 -5.01 6.24 -30.84
C GLU A 418 -4.17 5.01 -30.46
N ALA A 419 -4.23 4.56 -29.18
CA ALA A 419 -3.50 3.40 -28.71
C ALA A 419 -4.00 2.08 -29.32
N LEU A 420 -5.30 1.96 -29.59
CA LEU A 420 -5.87 0.80 -30.30
C LEU A 420 -5.46 0.75 -31.78
N ASP A 421 -5.40 1.91 -32.44
CA ASP A 421 -5.03 2.01 -33.87
C ASP A 421 -3.51 1.88 -34.05
N ASN A 422 -2.71 2.48 -33.15
CA ASN A 422 -1.25 2.44 -33.20
C ASN A 422 -0.67 2.46 -31.75
N PRO A 423 -0.46 1.29 -31.12
CA PRO A 423 0.06 1.21 -29.74
C PRO A 423 1.37 1.97 -29.49
N ALA A 424 2.19 2.17 -30.54
CA ALA A 424 3.46 2.88 -30.43
C ALA A 424 3.33 4.42 -30.35
N SER A 425 2.14 4.97 -30.62
CA SER A 425 1.91 6.43 -30.61
C SER A 425 1.68 7.02 -29.21
N VAL A 426 1.37 6.18 -28.24
CA VAL A 426 1.01 6.58 -26.86
C VAL A 426 1.92 5.87 -25.86
N SER A 427 2.31 6.53 -24.77
CA SER A 427 3.01 5.85 -23.68
C SER A 427 2.10 4.82 -23.00
N HIS A 428 2.67 3.71 -22.55
CA HIS A 428 1.89 2.63 -21.93
C HIS A 428 1.18 3.08 -20.64
N GLU A 429 1.77 4.00 -19.86
CA GLU A 429 1.12 4.58 -18.68
C GLU A 429 -0.18 5.32 -19.04
N MET A 430 -0.12 6.16 -20.07
CA MET A 430 -1.28 6.92 -20.51
C MET A 430 -2.31 6.02 -21.18
N ALA A 431 -1.88 5.05 -22.01
CA ALA A 431 -2.77 4.09 -22.65
C ALA A 431 -3.52 3.22 -21.63
N ALA A 432 -2.85 2.72 -20.59
CA ALA A 432 -3.47 1.93 -19.52
C ALA A 432 -4.55 2.74 -18.76
N SER A 433 -4.25 3.98 -18.40
CA SER A 433 -5.22 4.89 -17.78
C SER A 433 -6.38 5.20 -18.73
N ALA A 434 -6.07 5.48 -20.01
CA ALA A 434 -7.09 5.81 -21.01
C ALA A 434 -8.04 4.65 -21.31
N PHE A 435 -7.57 3.41 -21.39
CA PHE A 435 -8.44 2.25 -21.58
C PHE A 435 -9.41 2.06 -20.40
N ARG A 436 -8.94 2.18 -19.18
CA ARG A 436 -9.79 2.10 -17.97
C ARG A 436 -10.84 3.21 -17.95
N LEU A 437 -10.44 4.45 -18.22
CA LEU A 437 -11.34 5.60 -18.26
C LEU A 437 -12.35 5.55 -19.42
N ALA A 438 -11.92 5.10 -20.61
CA ALA A 438 -12.80 4.94 -21.76
C ALA A 438 -13.84 3.83 -21.52
N ALA A 439 -13.49 2.80 -20.74
CA ALA A 439 -14.40 1.71 -20.38
C ALA A 439 -15.56 2.16 -19.50
N LEU A 440 -15.41 3.19 -18.65
CA LEU A 440 -16.47 3.65 -17.73
C LEU A 440 -17.80 3.92 -18.46
N ASN A 441 -17.74 4.58 -19.60
CA ASN A 441 -18.91 4.85 -20.45
C ASN A 441 -18.78 4.13 -21.81
N GLY A 442 -18.02 3.03 -21.84
CA GLY A 442 -17.71 2.27 -23.03
C GLY A 442 -18.86 1.39 -23.46
N ASP A 443 -18.95 1.13 -24.77
CA ASP A 443 -19.93 0.26 -25.39
C ASP A 443 -19.33 -1.12 -25.76
N GLY A 444 -20.19 -2.00 -26.31
CA GLY A 444 -19.78 -3.33 -26.76
C GLY A 444 -18.72 -3.28 -27.89
N ALA A 445 -18.67 -2.22 -28.68
CA ALA A 445 -17.65 -2.09 -29.73
C ALA A 445 -16.26 -1.84 -29.16
N LEU A 446 -16.13 -0.99 -28.13
CA LEU A 446 -14.88 -0.82 -27.39
C LEU A 446 -14.48 -2.10 -26.68
N TYR A 447 -15.44 -2.79 -26.04
CA TYR A 447 -15.21 -4.06 -25.37
C TYR A 447 -14.63 -5.11 -26.34
N ASP A 448 -15.21 -5.25 -27.54
CA ASP A 448 -14.72 -6.17 -28.58
C ASP A 448 -13.32 -5.83 -29.07
N LYS A 449 -12.98 -4.53 -29.19
CA LYS A 449 -11.62 -4.09 -29.55
C LYS A 449 -10.61 -4.46 -28.47
N LEU A 450 -10.95 -4.30 -27.18
CA LEU A 450 -10.08 -4.70 -26.07
C LEU A 450 -9.89 -6.22 -26.04
N LEU A 451 -10.94 -7.02 -26.24
CA LEU A 451 -10.80 -8.48 -26.40
C LEU A 451 -9.92 -8.87 -27.59
N ALA A 452 -10.04 -8.16 -28.71
CA ALA A 452 -9.18 -8.39 -29.86
C ALA A 452 -7.72 -8.06 -29.55
N LEU A 453 -7.46 -6.99 -28.79
CA LEU A 453 -6.11 -6.64 -28.33
C LEU A 453 -5.55 -7.71 -27.37
N ILE A 454 -6.33 -8.22 -26.41
CA ILE A 454 -5.93 -9.33 -25.52
C ILE A 454 -5.51 -10.55 -26.34
N LYS A 455 -6.32 -10.96 -27.34
CA LYS A 455 -6.06 -12.13 -28.18
C LYS A 455 -4.82 -11.99 -29.09
N ASN A 456 -4.48 -10.76 -29.48
CA ASN A 456 -3.40 -10.47 -30.42
C ASN A 456 -2.22 -9.73 -29.76
N ALA A 457 -2.19 -9.66 -28.42
CA ALA A 457 -1.15 -8.96 -27.67
C ALA A 457 0.25 -9.47 -28.05
N LYS A 458 1.16 -8.54 -28.31
CA LYS A 458 2.55 -8.84 -28.70
C LYS A 458 3.49 -8.87 -27.49
N SER A 459 3.02 -8.41 -26.35
CA SER A 459 3.75 -8.43 -25.09
C SER A 459 2.81 -8.74 -23.93
N PRO A 460 3.32 -9.25 -22.79
CA PRO A 460 2.52 -9.40 -21.56
C PRO A 460 1.89 -8.06 -21.12
N GLU A 461 2.60 -6.95 -21.29
CA GLU A 461 2.12 -5.62 -20.90
C GLU A 461 0.87 -5.20 -21.70
N GLU A 462 0.88 -5.37 -23.03
CA GLU A 462 -0.31 -5.12 -23.87
C GLU A 462 -1.49 -5.99 -23.45
N TYR A 463 -1.23 -7.27 -23.16
CA TYR A 463 -2.25 -8.20 -22.68
C TYR A 463 -2.89 -7.70 -21.38
N TYR A 464 -2.10 -7.39 -20.36
CA TYR A 464 -2.62 -6.97 -19.05
C TYR A 464 -3.25 -5.58 -19.08
N MET A 465 -2.74 -4.66 -19.90
CA MET A 465 -3.32 -3.33 -20.08
C MET A 465 -4.76 -3.42 -20.58
N ALA A 466 -5.03 -4.27 -21.55
CA ALA A 466 -6.37 -4.48 -22.08
C ALA A 466 -7.23 -5.35 -21.14
N LEU A 467 -6.68 -6.40 -20.54
CA LEU A 467 -7.41 -7.29 -19.62
C LEU A 467 -7.94 -6.53 -18.41
N PHE A 468 -7.10 -5.67 -17.80
CA PHE A 468 -7.48 -4.91 -16.60
C PHE A 468 -8.26 -3.62 -16.90
N ALA A 469 -8.58 -3.34 -18.16
CA ALA A 469 -9.58 -2.35 -18.53
C ALA A 469 -11.02 -2.92 -18.48
N LEU A 470 -11.20 -4.23 -18.67
CA LEU A 470 -12.54 -4.86 -18.72
C LEU A 470 -13.36 -4.67 -17.44
N PRO A 471 -12.78 -4.72 -16.21
CA PRO A 471 -13.52 -4.48 -14.97
C PRO A 471 -14.09 -3.06 -14.81
N HIS A 472 -13.67 -2.11 -15.65
CA HIS A 472 -14.10 -0.72 -15.54
C HIS A 472 -15.36 -0.38 -16.36
N PHE A 473 -15.89 -1.33 -17.15
CA PHE A 473 -17.19 -1.13 -17.79
C PHE A 473 -18.30 -1.09 -16.75
N GLU A 474 -19.22 -0.12 -16.88
CA GLU A 474 -20.36 0.07 -15.98
C GLU A 474 -21.67 -0.51 -16.54
N ASP A 475 -21.71 -0.89 -17.83
CA ASP A 475 -22.89 -1.59 -18.43
C ASP A 475 -23.03 -2.99 -17.83
N PRO A 476 -24.20 -3.33 -17.20
CA PRO A 476 -24.41 -4.63 -16.57
C PRO A 476 -24.17 -5.84 -17.50
N LYS A 477 -24.45 -5.69 -18.82
CA LYS A 477 -24.21 -6.77 -19.80
C LYS A 477 -22.72 -6.98 -20.03
N LEU A 478 -21.93 -5.92 -20.01
CA LEU A 478 -20.48 -6.00 -20.20
C LEU A 478 -19.78 -6.48 -18.92
N ILE A 479 -20.30 -6.12 -17.74
CA ILE A 479 -19.87 -6.69 -16.46
C ILE A 479 -20.09 -8.21 -16.47
N GLN A 480 -21.31 -8.69 -16.79
CA GLN A 480 -21.59 -10.12 -16.88
C GLN A 480 -20.68 -10.82 -17.90
N ARG A 481 -20.50 -10.21 -19.07
CA ARG A 481 -19.59 -10.74 -20.10
C ARG A 481 -18.15 -10.85 -19.62
N THR A 482 -17.68 -9.91 -18.79
CA THR A 482 -16.34 -9.95 -18.19
C THR A 482 -16.21 -11.10 -17.19
N LEU A 483 -17.24 -11.34 -16.36
CA LEU A 483 -17.26 -12.45 -15.41
C LEU A 483 -17.30 -13.82 -16.11
N ASP A 484 -18.11 -13.96 -17.16
CA ASP A 484 -18.16 -15.17 -17.98
C ASP A 484 -16.82 -15.43 -18.69
N TYR A 485 -16.21 -14.35 -19.22
CA TYR A 485 -14.89 -14.41 -19.85
C TYR A 485 -13.80 -14.83 -18.86
N ALA A 486 -13.84 -14.30 -17.63
CA ALA A 486 -12.84 -14.57 -16.59
C ALA A 486 -12.70 -16.07 -16.26
N ILE A 487 -13.82 -16.80 -16.22
CA ILE A 487 -13.81 -18.25 -15.93
C ILE A 487 -13.77 -19.13 -17.19
N SER A 488 -13.65 -18.53 -18.38
CA SER A 488 -13.54 -19.25 -19.65
C SER A 488 -12.11 -19.79 -19.85
N PRO A 489 -11.90 -20.79 -20.72
CA PRO A 489 -10.57 -21.28 -21.06
C PRO A 489 -9.74 -20.29 -21.88
N GLU A 490 -10.27 -19.14 -22.27
CA GLU A 490 -9.55 -18.08 -22.98
C GLU A 490 -8.67 -17.25 -22.03
N VAL A 491 -8.98 -17.21 -20.73
CA VAL A 491 -8.20 -16.52 -19.70
C VAL A 491 -7.25 -17.50 -19.01
N ARG A 492 -6.00 -17.10 -18.83
CA ARG A 492 -5.02 -17.92 -18.09
C ARG A 492 -5.48 -18.17 -16.66
N SER A 493 -5.31 -19.38 -16.14
CA SER A 493 -5.78 -19.74 -14.79
C SER A 493 -5.21 -18.81 -13.69
N GLN A 494 -3.98 -18.35 -13.87
CA GLN A 494 -3.32 -17.39 -12.96
C GLN A 494 -3.95 -15.99 -12.94
N ASP A 495 -4.74 -15.61 -13.97
CA ASP A 495 -5.34 -14.28 -14.12
C ASP A 495 -6.86 -14.30 -13.87
N ALA A 496 -7.47 -15.46 -13.95
CA ALA A 496 -8.93 -15.65 -13.90
C ALA A 496 -9.56 -15.06 -12.63
N LEU A 497 -9.11 -15.50 -11.44
CA LEU A 497 -9.68 -15.02 -10.18
C LEU A 497 -9.30 -13.57 -9.87
N ARG A 498 -8.14 -13.13 -10.33
CA ARG A 498 -7.76 -11.72 -10.25
C ARG A 498 -8.71 -10.83 -11.07
N LEU A 499 -9.13 -11.29 -12.24
CA LEU A 499 -10.10 -10.57 -13.06
C LEU A 499 -11.47 -10.50 -12.37
N VAL A 500 -11.97 -11.62 -11.82
CA VAL A 500 -13.22 -11.65 -11.03
C VAL A 500 -13.12 -10.69 -9.83
N ARG A 501 -12.03 -10.75 -9.07
CA ARG A 501 -11.78 -9.84 -7.95
C ARG A 501 -11.79 -8.37 -8.38
N ASN A 502 -11.15 -8.03 -9.49
CA ASN A 502 -11.11 -6.66 -9.96
C ASN A 502 -12.50 -6.15 -10.38
N VAL A 503 -13.37 -7.00 -10.93
CA VAL A 503 -14.79 -6.66 -11.15
C VAL A 503 -15.49 -6.43 -9.81
N MET A 504 -15.29 -7.31 -8.83
CA MET A 504 -15.89 -7.20 -7.49
C MET A 504 -15.44 -5.94 -6.74
N GLN A 505 -14.25 -5.44 -7.02
CA GLN A 505 -13.70 -4.21 -6.43
C GLN A 505 -14.07 -2.94 -7.21
N SER A 506 -14.85 -3.03 -8.30
CA SER A 506 -15.38 -1.84 -8.99
C SER A 506 -16.77 -1.51 -8.46
N PRO A 507 -17.14 -0.23 -8.28
CA PRO A 507 -18.45 0.15 -7.71
C PRO A 507 -19.65 -0.45 -8.46
N ALA A 508 -19.61 -0.47 -9.79
CA ALA A 508 -20.67 -1.05 -10.61
C ALA A 508 -20.66 -2.59 -10.61
N GLY A 509 -19.51 -3.20 -10.38
CA GLY A 509 -19.28 -4.64 -10.45
C GLY A 509 -19.39 -5.37 -9.11
N GLU A 510 -19.35 -4.66 -7.97
CA GLU A 510 -19.30 -5.25 -6.62
C GLU A 510 -20.39 -6.31 -6.42
N LYS A 511 -21.64 -5.89 -6.47
CA LYS A 511 -22.76 -6.82 -6.29
C LYS A 511 -22.91 -7.85 -7.42
N PRO A 512 -22.84 -7.49 -8.72
CA PRO A 512 -22.86 -8.46 -9.80
C PRO A 512 -21.80 -9.55 -9.69
N ALA A 513 -20.56 -9.20 -9.33
CA ALA A 513 -19.49 -10.17 -9.17
C ALA A 513 -19.71 -11.09 -7.96
N TRP A 514 -20.23 -10.55 -6.85
CA TRP A 514 -20.55 -11.36 -5.68
C TRP A 514 -21.69 -12.35 -6.00
N ASP A 515 -22.80 -11.90 -6.60
CA ASP A 515 -23.88 -12.76 -7.05
C ASP A 515 -23.37 -13.87 -8.00
N PHE A 516 -22.49 -13.50 -8.95
CA PHE A 516 -21.87 -14.46 -9.87
C PHE A 516 -21.02 -15.51 -9.13
N ILE A 517 -20.26 -15.12 -8.11
CA ILE A 517 -19.45 -16.04 -7.31
C ILE A 517 -20.34 -17.03 -6.57
N LEU A 518 -21.45 -16.56 -5.98
CA LEU A 518 -22.42 -17.43 -5.29
C LEU A 518 -23.02 -18.48 -6.24
N ASP A 519 -23.40 -18.06 -7.44
CA ASP A 519 -24.05 -18.93 -8.42
C ASP A 519 -23.08 -19.90 -9.11
N HIS A 520 -21.79 -19.52 -9.25
CA HIS A 520 -20.78 -20.24 -10.04
C HIS A 520 -19.59 -20.75 -9.21
N TRP A 521 -19.73 -20.88 -7.88
CA TRP A 521 -18.63 -21.21 -6.98
C TRP A 521 -17.78 -22.40 -7.41
N SER A 522 -18.43 -23.50 -7.84
CA SER A 522 -17.70 -24.70 -8.30
C SER A 522 -16.80 -24.41 -9.51
N SER A 523 -17.23 -23.54 -10.42
CA SER A 523 -16.43 -23.13 -11.59
C SER A 523 -15.30 -22.22 -11.20
N VAL A 524 -15.55 -21.25 -10.30
CA VAL A 524 -14.58 -20.32 -9.75
C VAL A 524 -13.45 -21.09 -9.04
N GLN A 525 -13.78 -22.04 -8.16
CA GLN A 525 -12.80 -22.90 -7.49
C GLN A 525 -11.98 -23.74 -8.49
N LYS A 526 -12.62 -24.31 -9.50
CA LYS A 526 -11.94 -25.14 -10.48
C LYS A 526 -10.90 -24.38 -11.29
N VAL A 527 -11.19 -23.14 -11.68
CA VAL A 527 -10.28 -22.30 -12.47
C VAL A 527 -9.11 -21.82 -11.63
N GLY A 528 -9.35 -21.41 -10.39
CA GLY A 528 -8.32 -20.84 -9.52
C GLY A 528 -7.36 -21.84 -8.90
N GLY A 529 -7.77 -23.09 -8.76
CA GLY A 529 -6.99 -24.10 -8.02
C GLY A 529 -6.84 -23.75 -6.52
N PRO A 530 -6.04 -24.52 -5.77
CA PRO A 530 -5.97 -24.41 -4.31
C PRO A 530 -5.34 -23.10 -3.80
N PHE A 531 -4.52 -22.43 -4.60
CA PHE A 531 -3.82 -21.20 -4.19
C PHE A 531 -4.60 -19.91 -4.47
N ALA A 532 -5.52 -19.93 -5.42
CA ALA A 532 -6.20 -18.73 -5.88
C ALA A 532 -7.50 -18.43 -5.12
N SER A 533 -8.00 -19.36 -4.32
CA SER A 533 -9.21 -19.14 -3.51
C SER A 533 -9.07 -17.99 -2.52
N GLY A 534 -7.86 -17.73 -2.02
CA GLY A 534 -7.54 -16.57 -1.18
C GLY A 534 -7.76 -15.22 -1.87
N GLU A 535 -7.63 -15.15 -3.19
CA GLU A 535 -7.89 -13.92 -3.98
C GLU A 535 -9.36 -13.47 -3.86
N ILE A 536 -10.31 -14.39 -3.95
CA ILE A 536 -11.74 -14.08 -3.83
C ILE A 536 -12.08 -13.72 -2.38
N VAL A 537 -11.60 -14.51 -1.41
CA VAL A 537 -11.81 -14.23 0.02
C VAL A 537 -11.26 -12.85 0.38
N GLY A 538 -10.03 -12.55 -0.02
CA GLY A 538 -9.40 -11.24 0.21
C GLY A 538 -10.13 -10.09 -0.47
N GLY A 539 -10.66 -10.35 -1.67
CA GLY A 539 -11.44 -9.37 -2.43
C GLY A 539 -12.72 -8.91 -1.72
N THR A 540 -13.38 -9.79 -0.96
CA THR A 540 -14.59 -9.39 -0.19
C THR A 540 -14.32 -8.36 0.89
N GLY A 541 -13.08 -8.20 1.31
CA GLY A 541 -12.68 -7.17 2.29
C GLY A 541 -12.83 -5.73 1.79
N SER A 542 -13.19 -5.50 0.53
CA SER A 542 -13.56 -4.19 -0.01
C SER A 542 -15.03 -3.82 0.24
N PHE A 543 -15.89 -4.74 0.63
CA PHE A 543 -17.28 -4.42 0.90
C PHE A 543 -17.43 -3.48 2.11
N CYS A 544 -18.44 -2.62 2.06
CA CYS A 544 -18.71 -1.64 3.12
C CYS A 544 -20.20 -1.62 3.50
N ASP A 545 -20.83 -2.79 3.52
CA ASP A 545 -22.26 -2.99 3.76
C ASP A 545 -22.51 -4.18 4.68
N ALA A 546 -23.43 -4.04 5.65
CA ALA A 546 -23.72 -5.08 6.65
C ALA A 546 -24.37 -6.32 6.04
N HIS A 547 -25.22 -6.14 5.03
CA HIS A 547 -25.88 -7.27 4.37
C HIS A 547 -24.86 -8.10 3.56
N MET A 548 -23.97 -7.43 2.83
CA MET A 548 -22.87 -8.09 2.12
C MET A 548 -21.94 -8.84 3.10
N ARG A 549 -21.59 -8.23 4.24
CA ARG A 549 -20.80 -8.90 5.31
C ARG A 549 -21.48 -10.19 5.76
N ASP A 550 -22.77 -10.15 6.04
CA ASP A 550 -23.51 -11.31 6.53
C ASP A 550 -23.55 -12.42 5.47
N GLN A 551 -23.76 -12.08 4.19
CA GLN A 551 -23.67 -13.04 3.08
C GLN A 551 -22.28 -13.68 2.96
N VAL A 552 -21.19 -12.88 3.07
CA VAL A 552 -19.80 -13.38 3.06
C VAL A 552 -19.57 -14.34 4.22
N THR A 553 -20.09 -13.99 5.41
CA THR A 553 -19.97 -14.82 6.62
C THR A 553 -20.68 -16.17 6.45
N ASP A 554 -21.91 -16.15 6.02
CA ASP A 554 -22.70 -17.37 5.80
C ASP A 554 -22.06 -18.26 4.74
N PHE A 555 -21.64 -17.65 3.63
CA PHE A 555 -21.06 -18.37 2.51
C PHE A 555 -19.75 -19.07 2.87
N PHE A 556 -18.76 -18.37 3.43
CA PHE A 556 -17.47 -18.98 3.77
C PHE A 556 -17.49 -19.81 5.06
N THR A 557 -18.53 -19.68 5.90
CA THR A 557 -18.80 -20.65 6.97
C THR A 557 -19.20 -22.02 6.38
N ALA A 558 -20.01 -22.02 5.31
CA ALA A 558 -20.39 -23.23 4.61
C ALA A 558 -19.32 -23.77 3.64
N HIS A 559 -18.46 -22.88 3.10
CA HIS A 559 -17.44 -23.19 2.09
C HIS A 559 -16.03 -22.83 2.61
N LYS A 560 -15.61 -23.46 3.69
CA LYS A 560 -14.31 -23.19 4.31
C LYS A 560 -13.15 -23.47 3.37
N ILE A 561 -12.17 -22.56 3.39
CA ILE A 561 -10.90 -22.65 2.66
C ILE A 561 -9.78 -22.59 3.68
N GLU A 562 -9.17 -23.73 3.99
CA GLU A 562 -8.15 -23.83 5.05
C GLU A 562 -6.95 -22.92 4.83
N SER A 563 -6.51 -22.74 3.57
CA SER A 563 -5.40 -21.85 3.21
C SER A 563 -5.75 -20.36 3.18
N ALA A 564 -6.97 -19.97 3.54
CA ALA A 564 -7.46 -18.59 3.54
C ALA A 564 -8.23 -18.21 4.82
N GLU A 565 -8.10 -18.96 5.88
CA GLU A 565 -8.82 -18.73 7.14
C GLU A 565 -8.49 -17.38 7.76
N ARG A 566 -7.21 -16.99 7.75
CA ARG A 566 -6.78 -15.66 8.22
C ARG A 566 -7.27 -14.56 7.30
N THR A 567 -7.15 -14.74 5.99
CA THR A 567 -7.64 -13.81 4.97
C THR A 567 -9.14 -13.56 5.15
N TYR A 568 -9.92 -14.60 5.42
CA TYR A 568 -11.35 -14.48 5.71
C TYR A 568 -11.61 -13.61 6.94
N ARG A 569 -10.94 -13.89 8.07
CA ARG A 569 -11.08 -13.07 9.29
C ARG A 569 -10.69 -11.61 9.06
N GLN A 570 -9.61 -11.37 8.32
CA GLN A 570 -9.18 -10.03 7.94
C GLN A 570 -10.21 -9.34 7.04
N SER A 571 -10.84 -10.05 6.11
CA SER A 571 -11.87 -9.49 5.24
C SER A 571 -13.12 -9.06 6.04
N ILE A 572 -13.60 -9.91 6.94
CA ILE A 572 -14.75 -9.56 7.81
C ILE A 572 -14.41 -8.35 8.71
N GLU A 573 -13.19 -8.30 9.25
CA GLU A 573 -12.74 -7.16 10.06
C GLU A 573 -12.69 -5.87 9.23
N ARG A 574 -12.14 -5.91 8.00
CA ARG A 574 -12.11 -4.75 7.10
C ARG A 574 -13.50 -4.25 6.72
N ILE A 575 -14.45 -5.16 6.47
CA ILE A 575 -15.84 -4.77 6.20
C ILE A 575 -16.43 -4.04 7.42
N ASN A 576 -16.26 -4.59 8.62
CA ASN A 576 -16.74 -3.96 9.84
C ASN A 576 -16.09 -2.58 10.07
N ASP A 577 -14.78 -2.48 9.90
CA ASP A 577 -14.04 -1.22 10.02
C ASP A 577 -14.55 -0.17 9.01
N CYS A 578 -14.87 -0.57 7.77
CA CYS A 578 -15.43 0.33 6.77
C CYS A 578 -16.82 0.82 7.16
N ILE A 579 -17.71 -0.08 7.58
CA ILE A 579 -19.07 0.26 8.02
C ILE A 579 -19.01 1.23 9.21
N GLU A 580 -18.15 0.97 10.18
CA GLU A 580 -17.98 1.84 11.35
C GLU A 580 -17.43 3.21 10.94
N LEU A 581 -16.37 3.25 10.13
CA LEU A 581 -15.76 4.49 9.64
C LEU A 581 -16.79 5.33 8.87
N LYS A 582 -17.56 4.74 7.96
CA LYS A 582 -18.62 5.40 7.22
C LYS A 582 -19.63 6.04 8.18
N SER A 583 -20.12 5.29 9.15
CA SER A 583 -21.10 5.79 10.13
C SER A 583 -20.61 6.99 10.94
N GLN A 584 -19.30 7.08 11.19
CA GLN A 584 -18.68 8.13 11.97
C GLN A 584 -18.31 9.39 11.16
N GLN A 585 -17.99 9.20 9.88
CA GLN A 585 -17.37 10.25 9.07
C GLN A 585 -18.29 10.84 8.01
N GLU A 586 -19.33 10.13 7.55
CA GLU A 586 -20.21 10.57 6.46
C GLU A 586 -20.81 11.96 6.72
N THR A 587 -21.42 12.18 7.90
CA THR A 587 -22.02 13.48 8.26
C THR A 587 -20.98 14.59 8.42
N LYS A 588 -19.77 14.24 8.95
CA LYS A 588 -18.68 15.22 9.08
C LYS A 588 -18.13 15.62 7.73
N LEU A 589 -18.04 14.65 6.81
CA LEU A 589 -17.64 14.91 5.42
C LEU A 589 -18.64 15.81 4.70
N ALA A 590 -19.95 15.52 4.83
CA ALA A 590 -21.01 16.36 4.27
C ALA A 590 -20.92 17.81 4.75
N SER A 591 -20.71 18.04 6.06
CA SER A 591 -20.50 19.37 6.61
C SER A 591 -19.27 20.05 6.01
N TRP A 592 -18.15 19.35 5.94
CA TRP A 592 -16.91 19.89 5.37
C TRP A 592 -17.07 20.26 3.89
N LEU A 593 -17.74 19.40 3.10
CA LEU A 593 -18.03 19.68 1.68
C LEU A 593 -18.98 20.87 1.51
N GLY A 594 -19.94 21.06 2.40
CA GLY A 594 -20.82 22.24 2.40
C GLY A 594 -20.05 23.56 2.57
N GLU A 595 -18.95 23.54 3.31
CA GLU A 595 -18.08 24.71 3.54
C GLU A 595 -17.05 24.94 2.42
N HIS A 596 -16.60 23.88 1.76
CA HIS A 596 -15.46 23.90 0.82
C HIS A 596 -15.84 23.53 -0.63
N GLY A 597 -16.98 22.88 -0.85
CA GLY A 597 -17.42 22.43 -2.18
C GLY A 597 -18.16 23.49 -3.01
N SER A 598 -18.65 24.57 -2.40
CA SER A 598 -19.49 25.58 -3.07
C SER A 598 -18.74 26.80 -3.62
N ALA A 599 -17.41 26.82 -3.57
CA ALA A 599 -16.61 27.96 -4.05
C ALA A 599 -16.55 28.12 -5.58
N ALA A 600 -17.23 27.24 -6.35
CA ALA A 600 -17.13 27.18 -7.82
C ALA A 600 -18.23 27.93 -8.59
N GLU A 601 -19.26 28.54 -7.93
CA GLU A 601 -20.33 29.27 -8.62
C GLU A 601 -20.13 30.79 -8.67
N GLY A 602 -18.99 31.31 -8.24
CA GLY A 602 -18.81 32.77 -8.02
C GLY A 602 -17.49 33.40 -8.46
N GLN A 603 -16.83 32.93 -9.55
CA GLN A 603 -15.79 33.75 -10.21
C GLN A 603 -15.77 33.57 -11.70
#